data_0830889212252ef8e0d22d684ecc21e7
#
_entry.id   0830889212252ef8e0d22d684ecc21e7
#
_cell.length_a   1.000
_cell.length_b   1.000
_cell.length_c   1.000
_cell.angle_alpha   90.00
_cell.angle_beta   90.00
_cell.angle_gamma   90.00
#
_symmetry.space_group_name_H-M   'P 1'
#
loop_
_entity.id
_entity.type
_entity.pdbx_description
1 polymer ?
#
loop_
_entity_poly.entity_id
_entity_poly.type
_entity_poly.pdbx_seq_one_letter_code
_entity_poly.pdbx_strand_id
1 'polypeptide(L)'
;MESGKQIFLAAQHDAADDDPSPEQIYEVGTVANILQLLKLPDGTVKVLVEGTARASIVRYVQSEETFEVDAVGINDELIDERESEVLIRTVVTEFEQYVKLNPKIPPEVLTSLSGIEEPGRLADTIAAHLTLRNEEKQKILEYASSRERLEHILGIMESDNDLLQVAKRIRGRVKK
;
A
#
# COMPACT_ATOMS: atom_id res chain seq x y z
N MET A 1 -15.30 -23.26 5.26
CA MET A 1 -14.24 -22.48 5.94
C MET A 1 -14.90 -21.62 7.01
N GLU A 2 -14.40 -21.70 8.21
CA GLU A 2 -14.95 -20.90 9.30
C GLU A 2 -14.67 -19.42 9.08
N SER A 3 -15.69 -18.59 9.32
CA SER A 3 -15.55 -17.15 9.26
C SER A 3 -14.58 -16.70 10.37
N GLY A 4 -13.70 -15.76 10.06
CA GLY A 4 -12.76 -15.21 11.02
C GLY A 4 -11.35 -15.78 10.94
N LYS A 5 -11.03 -16.57 9.94
CA LYS A 5 -9.64 -17.01 9.72
C LYS A 5 -8.77 -15.84 9.34
N GLN A 6 -7.73 -15.61 10.12
CA GLN A 6 -6.75 -14.56 9.86
C GLN A 6 -5.47 -15.17 9.31
N ILE A 7 -4.86 -14.42 8.39
CA ILE A 7 -3.53 -14.74 7.86
C ILE A 7 -2.64 -13.53 7.95
N PHE A 8 -1.34 -13.78 7.94
CA PHE A 8 -0.34 -12.72 7.83
C PHE A 8 0.23 -12.73 6.41
N LEU A 9 0.16 -11.59 5.74
CA LEU A 9 0.67 -11.41 4.39
C LEU A 9 1.96 -10.62 4.44
N ALA A 10 3.03 -11.19 3.92
CA ALA A 10 4.33 -10.53 3.84
C ALA A 10 4.91 -10.73 2.44
N ALA A 11 5.54 -9.69 1.93
CA ALA A 11 6.24 -9.77 0.66
C ALA A 11 7.60 -10.44 0.84
N GLN A 12 8.07 -11.09 -0.21
CA GLN A 12 9.44 -11.61 -0.27
C GLN A 12 10.35 -10.61 -0.97
N HIS A 13 11.65 -10.65 -0.64
CA HIS A 13 12.63 -9.73 -1.22
C HIS A 13 12.75 -9.88 -2.73
N ASP A 14 12.70 -11.10 -3.22
CA ASP A 14 12.70 -11.41 -4.63
C ASP A 14 11.43 -12.18 -4.99
N ALA A 15 10.57 -11.56 -5.79
CA ALA A 15 9.30 -12.17 -6.21
C ALA A 15 9.49 -13.42 -7.06
N ALA A 16 10.67 -13.63 -7.63
CA ALA A 16 10.98 -14.80 -8.45
C ALA A 16 11.33 -16.04 -7.63
N ASP A 17 11.60 -15.90 -6.32
CA ASP A 17 11.88 -17.03 -5.45
C ASP A 17 10.63 -17.86 -5.20
N ASP A 18 10.65 -19.13 -5.62
CA ASP A 18 9.51 -20.04 -5.41
C ASP A 18 9.45 -20.60 -3.99
N ASP A 19 10.59 -20.65 -3.31
CA ASP A 19 10.70 -21.23 -1.97
C ASP A 19 11.61 -20.35 -1.09
N PRO A 20 11.12 -19.14 -0.71
CA PRO A 20 11.94 -18.22 0.08
C PRO A 20 12.16 -18.73 1.51
N SER A 21 13.38 -18.52 2.02
CA SER A 21 13.68 -18.72 3.44
C SER A 21 13.14 -17.56 4.26
N PRO A 22 13.04 -17.69 5.60
CA PRO A 22 12.59 -16.58 6.44
C PRO A 22 13.37 -15.29 6.27
N GLU A 23 14.67 -15.35 6.00
CA GLU A 23 15.52 -14.19 5.77
C GLU A 23 15.18 -13.46 4.46
N GLN A 24 14.51 -14.12 3.54
CA GLN A 24 14.10 -13.59 2.24
C GLN A 24 12.71 -12.98 2.26
N ILE A 25 12.05 -12.97 3.40
CA ILE A 25 10.71 -12.41 3.61
C ILE A 25 10.82 -11.16 4.47
N TYR A 26 10.12 -10.10 4.06
CA TYR A 26 10.09 -8.86 4.84
C TYR A 26 9.42 -9.08 6.20
N GLU A 27 9.90 -8.37 7.20
CA GLU A 27 9.38 -8.48 8.57
C GLU A 27 8.04 -7.78 8.78
N VAL A 28 7.82 -6.68 8.08
CA VAL A 28 6.56 -5.93 8.18
C VAL A 28 5.59 -6.40 7.11
N GLY A 29 4.40 -6.72 7.53
CA GLY A 29 3.34 -7.17 6.65
C GLY A 29 1.97 -6.76 7.15
N THR A 30 0.96 -7.44 6.65
CA THR A 30 -0.44 -7.11 6.90
C THR A 30 -1.18 -8.32 7.47
N VAL A 31 -1.85 -8.11 8.58
CA VAL A 31 -2.84 -9.08 9.08
C VAL A 31 -4.11 -8.89 8.25
N ALA A 32 -4.63 -9.99 7.74
CA ALA A 32 -5.80 -9.95 6.88
C ALA A 32 -6.80 -11.03 7.26
N ASN A 33 -8.06 -10.76 7.03
CA ASN A 33 -9.14 -11.74 7.16
C ASN A 33 -9.39 -12.39 5.81
N ILE A 34 -9.56 -13.71 5.80
CA ILE A 34 -9.96 -14.42 4.59
C ILE A 34 -11.48 -14.31 4.46
N LEU A 35 -11.92 -13.66 3.39
CA LEU A 35 -13.34 -13.47 3.10
C LEU A 35 -13.92 -14.59 2.26
N GLN A 36 -13.15 -15.09 1.29
CA GLN A 36 -13.59 -16.11 0.37
C GLN A 36 -12.41 -16.90 -0.16
N LEU A 37 -12.62 -18.19 -0.34
CA LEU A 37 -11.65 -19.10 -0.94
C LEU A 37 -12.29 -19.79 -2.14
N LEU A 38 -11.67 -19.66 -3.31
CA LEU A 38 -12.18 -20.21 -4.55
C LEU A 38 -11.16 -21.18 -5.15
N LYS A 39 -11.57 -22.43 -5.31
CA LYS A 39 -10.73 -23.42 -6.01
C LYS A 39 -11.02 -23.38 -7.51
N LEU A 40 -9.97 -23.26 -8.30
CA LEU A 40 -10.06 -23.22 -9.75
C LEU A 40 -9.87 -24.63 -10.35
N PRO A 41 -10.38 -24.88 -11.58
CA PRO A 41 -10.28 -26.21 -12.21
C PRO A 41 -8.84 -26.69 -12.41
N ASP A 42 -7.87 -25.77 -12.53
CA ASP A 42 -6.44 -26.09 -12.70
C ASP A 42 -5.73 -26.47 -11.39
N GLY A 43 -6.45 -26.51 -10.27
CA GLY A 43 -5.90 -26.81 -8.95
C GLY A 43 -5.40 -25.61 -8.18
N THR A 44 -5.38 -24.42 -8.79
CA THR A 44 -5.01 -23.19 -8.08
C THR A 44 -6.15 -22.71 -7.18
N VAL A 45 -5.79 -21.94 -6.16
CA VAL A 45 -6.73 -21.39 -5.20
C VAL A 45 -6.62 -19.88 -5.22
N LYS A 46 -7.75 -19.21 -5.44
CA LYS A 46 -7.85 -17.75 -5.27
C LYS A 46 -8.43 -17.45 -3.91
N VAL A 47 -7.81 -16.54 -3.21
CA VAL A 47 -8.25 -16.13 -1.89
C VAL A 47 -8.57 -14.64 -1.92
N LEU A 48 -9.78 -14.29 -1.49
CA LEU A 48 -10.17 -12.91 -1.28
C LEU A 48 -9.89 -12.55 0.18
N VAL A 49 -9.09 -11.52 0.39
CA VAL A 49 -8.67 -11.11 1.73
C VAL A 49 -8.97 -9.64 1.96
N GLU A 50 -9.14 -9.28 3.22
CA GLU A 50 -9.30 -7.90 3.65
C GLU A 50 -8.22 -7.58 4.68
N GLY A 51 -7.34 -6.63 4.37
CA GLY A 51 -6.31 -6.17 5.29
C GLY A 51 -6.92 -5.43 6.47
N THR A 52 -6.51 -5.78 7.68
CA THR A 52 -7.05 -5.17 8.91
C THR A 52 -6.02 -4.38 9.69
N ALA A 53 -4.76 -4.77 9.68
CA ALA A 53 -3.74 -4.13 10.49
C ALA A 53 -2.34 -4.39 9.95
N ARG A 54 -1.43 -3.47 10.23
CA ARG A 54 0.00 -3.67 10.05
C ARG A 54 0.54 -4.46 11.23
N ALA A 55 1.51 -5.31 10.96
CA ALA A 55 2.20 -6.06 12.01
C ALA A 55 3.62 -6.38 11.59
N SER A 56 4.49 -6.59 12.57
CA SER A 56 5.87 -6.98 12.35
C SER A 56 6.10 -8.37 12.91
N ILE A 57 6.79 -9.20 12.15
CA ILE A 57 7.16 -10.57 12.58
C ILE A 57 8.16 -10.46 13.73
N VAL A 58 7.86 -11.12 14.85
CA VAL A 58 8.76 -11.24 15.97
C VAL A 58 9.62 -12.49 15.84
N ARG A 59 8.99 -13.60 15.46
CA ARG A 59 9.67 -14.88 15.26
C ARG A 59 8.85 -15.80 14.38
N TYR A 60 9.54 -16.75 13.77
CA TYR A 60 8.92 -17.87 13.06
C TYR A 60 8.69 -19.02 14.04
N VAL A 61 7.49 -19.59 13.96
CA VAL A 61 7.13 -20.77 14.72
C VAL A 61 7.43 -22.00 13.86
N GLN A 62 8.01 -23.04 14.45
CA GLN A 62 8.36 -24.24 13.71
C GLN A 62 7.10 -24.95 13.19
N SER A 63 7.00 -25.09 11.86
CA SER A 63 5.90 -25.76 11.18
C SER A 63 6.44 -26.54 9.99
N GLU A 64 5.88 -27.73 9.75
CA GLU A 64 6.35 -28.61 8.69
C GLU A 64 5.83 -28.24 7.30
N GLU A 65 4.63 -27.64 7.20
CA GLU A 65 3.95 -27.42 5.91
C GLU A 65 3.81 -25.96 5.51
N THR A 66 3.73 -25.04 6.48
CA THR A 66 3.50 -23.61 6.21
C THR A 66 4.34 -22.76 7.14
N PHE A 67 4.60 -21.54 6.74
CA PHE A 67 5.19 -20.56 7.65
C PHE A 67 4.14 -20.12 8.65
N GLU A 68 4.49 -20.23 9.93
CA GLU A 68 3.71 -19.65 11.02
C GLU A 68 4.59 -18.63 11.73
N VAL A 69 4.00 -17.51 12.11
CA VAL A 69 4.74 -16.42 12.74
C VAL A 69 4.00 -15.89 13.97
N ASP A 70 4.79 -15.44 14.95
CA ASP A 70 4.30 -14.55 15.98
C ASP A 70 4.57 -13.12 15.50
N ALA A 71 3.54 -12.30 15.48
CA ALA A 71 3.64 -10.92 15.00
C ALA A 71 3.07 -9.95 16.04
N VAL A 72 3.64 -8.74 16.07
CA VAL A 72 3.19 -7.66 16.94
C VAL A 72 2.57 -6.58 16.08
N GLY A 73 1.38 -6.12 16.44
CA GLY A 73 0.69 -5.05 15.74
C GLY A 73 1.46 -3.74 15.78
N ILE A 74 1.46 -3.04 14.66
CA ILE A 74 2.05 -1.70 14.54
C ILE A 74 0.89 -0.69 14.55
N ASN A 75 0.86 0.14 15.59
CA ASN A 75 -0.17 1.17 15.72
C ASN A 75 0.33 2.47 15.10
N ASP A 76 -0.57 3.21 14.46
CA ASP A 76 -0.26 4.54 13.96
C ASP A 76 0.02 5.50 15.10
N GLU A 77 1.06 6.31 14.96
CA GLU A 77 1.36 7.38 15.89
C GLU A 77 0.34 8.52 15.71
N LEU A 78 -0.05 9.13 16.83
CA LEU A 78 -0.97 10.26 16.80
C LEU A 78 -0.27 11.51 16.28
N ILE A 79 -0.95 12.22 15.38
CA ILE A 79 -0.46 13.50 14.82
C ILE A 79 -1.30 14.63 15.42
N ASP A 80 -0.68 15.79 15.60
CA ASP A 80 -1.42 17.01 15.95
C ASP A 80 -2.48 17.30 14.90
N GLU A 81 -3.68 17.63 15.35
CA GLU A 81 -4.86 17.79 14.48
C GLU A 81 -4.66 18.86 13.41
N ARG A 82 -4.00 19.98 13.74
CA ARG A 82 -3.73 21.04 12.78
C ARG A 82 -2.71 20.63 11.72
N GLU A 83 -1.65 19.97 12.14
CA GLU A 83 -0.66 19.43 11.19
C GLU A 83 -1.31 18.39 10.26
N SER A 84 -2.17 17.56 10.82
CA SER A 84 -2.90 16.55 10.08
C SER A 84 -3.78 17.20 9.00
N GLU A 85 -4.54 18.24 9.33
CA GLU A 85 -5.40 18.94 8.36
C GLU A 85 -4.60 19.54 7.20
N VAL A 86 -3.50 20.22 7.51
CA VAL A 86 -2.67 20.86 6.49
C VAL A 86 -2.03 19.80 5.59
N LEU A 87 -1.51 18.75 6.19
CA LEU A 87 -0.86 17.66 5.44
C LEU A 87 -1.86 16.91 4.55
N ILE A 88 -3.03 16.59 5.07
CA ILE A 88 -4.10 15.94 4.31
C ILE A 88 -4.48 16.81 3.12
N ARG A 89 -4.70 18.09 3.34
CA ARG A 89 -5.08 19.01 2.27
C ARG A 89 -4.02 19.09 1.19
N THR A 90 -2.75 19.17 1.59
CA THR A 90 -1.63 19.22 0.67
C THR A 90 -1.52 17.94 -0.16
N VAL A 91 -1.63 16.80 0.50
CA VAL A 91 -1.57 15.49 -0.16
C VAL A 91 -2.72 15.30 -1.14
N VAL A 92 -3.93 15.65 -0.74
CA VAL A 92 -5.12 15.53 -1.61
C VAL A 92 -4.98 16.43 -2.84
N THR A 93 -4.51 17.66 -2.67
CA THR A 93 -4.28 18.59 -3.79
C THR A 93 -3.26 18.02 -4.78
N GLU A 94 -2.17 17.47 -4.28
CA GLU A 94 -1.15 16.87 -5.15
C GLU A 94 -1.67 15.61 -5.85
N PHE A 95 -2.49 14.83 -5.16
CA PHE A 95 -3.11 13.65 -5.76
C PHE A 95 -4.13 14.02 -6.85
N GLU A 96 -4.85 15.12 -6.69
CA GLU A 96 -5.73 15.65 -7.76
C GLU A 96 -4.95 15.93 -9.03
N GLN A 97 -3.76 16.55 -8.89
CA GLN A 97 -2.86 16.77 -10.04
C GLN A 97 -2.39 15.46 -10.64
N TYR A 98 -2.02 14.50 -9.78
CA TYR A 98 -1.57 13.18 -10.23
C TYR A 98 -2.65 12.47 -11.07
N VAL A 99 -3.90 12.54 -10.64
CA VAL A 99 -5.03 11.95 -11.36
C VAL A 99 -5.25 12.65 -12.70
N LYS A 100 -5.16 13.97 -12.73
CA LYS A 100 -5.30 14.75 -13.99
C LYS A 100 -4.23 14.43 -15.01
N LEU A 101 -3.00 14.20 -14.55
CA LEU A 101 -1.86 13.90 -15.40
C LEU A 101 -1.77 12.43 -15.79
N ASN A 102 -2.55 11.57 -15.15
CA ASN A 102 -2.48 10.14 -15.36
C ASN A 102 -3.86 9.58 -15.77
N PRO A 103 -4.12 9.49 -17.09
CA PRO A 103 -5.45 9.10 -17.59
C PRO A 103 -5.86 7.66 -17.25
N LYS A 104 -4.93 6.84 -16.77
CA LYS A 104 -5.24 5.47 -16.35
C LYS A 104 -6.00 5.41 -15.03
N ILE A 105 -5.97 6.49 -14.24
CA ILE A 105 -6.68 6.55 -12.97
C ILE A 105 -8.05 7.18 -13.19
N PRO A 106 -9.14 6.49 -12.83
CA PRO A 106 -10.47 7.06 -12.99
C PRO A 106 -10.68 8.27 -12.07
N PRO A 107 -11.29 9.37 -12.56
CA PRO A 107 -11.56 10.54 -11.72
C PRO A 107 -12.43 10.26 -10.50
N GLU A 108 -13.22 9.19 -10.52
CA GLU A 108 -14.10 8.76 -9.44
C GLU A 108 -13.33 8.40 -8.16
N VAL A 109 -12.04 8.09 -8.30
CA VAL A 109 -11.16 7.84 -7.15
C VAL A 109 -11.11 9.06 -6.22
N LEU A 110 -11.13 10.27 -6.77
CA LEU A 110 -11.14 11.50 -5.97
C LEU A 110 -12.38 11.61 -5.09
N THR A 111 -13.52 11.17 -5.58
CA THR A 111 -14.76 11.17 -4.81
C THR A 111 -14.67 10.21 -3.61
N SER A 112 -14.03 9.07 -3.79
CA SER A 112 -13.87 8.10 -2.71
C SER A 112 -12.94 8.58 -1.60
N LEU A 113 -12.05 9.53 -1.88
CA LEU A 113 -11.16 10.11 -0.88
C LEU A 113 -11.83 11.16 0.00
N SER A 114 -12.89 11.80 -0.47
CA SER A 114 -13.49 12.95 0.19
C SER A 114 -14.07 12.64 1.56
N GLY A 115 -14.39 11.39 1.85
CA GLY A 115 -14.91 10.97 3.16
C GLY A 115 -13.85 10.43 4.12
N ILE A 116 -12.58 10.43 3.74
CA ILE A 116 -11.51 9.87 4.57
C ILE A 116 -10.91 10.96 5.44
N GLU A 117 -11.09 10.86 6.75
CA GLU A 117 -10.56 11.82 7.72
C GLU A 117 -9.30 11.32 8.42
N GLU A 118 -9.09 10.01 8.47
CA GLU A 118 -7.93 9.41 9.12
C GLU A 118 -6.69 9.49 8.21
N PRO A 119 -5.59 10.12 8.69
CA PRO A 119 -4.38 10.29 7.88
C PRO A 119 -3.78 8.99 7.36
N GLY A 120 -3.72 7.97 8.22
CA GLY A 120 -3.16 6.67 7.84
C GLY A 120 -3.97 5.97 6.75
N ARG A 121 -5.29 6.02 6.87
CA ARG A 121 -6.19 5.44 5.87
C ARG A 121 -6.11 6.18 4.53
N LEU A 122 -6.00 7.50 4.59
CA LEU A 122 -5.82 8.32 3.39
C LEU A 122 -4.53 7.96 2.67
N ALA A 123 -3.43 7.85 3.42
CA ALA A 123 -2.13 7.47 2.86
C ALA A 123 -2.20 6.11 2.17
N ASP A 124 -2.79 5.14 2.82
CA ASP A 124 -2.89 3.77 2.28
C ASP A 124 -3.79 3.72 1.04
N THR A 125 -4.87 4.48 1.04
CA THR A 125 -5.78 4.55 -0.11
C THR A 125 -5.11 5.18 -1.32
N ILE A 126 -4.38 6.29 -1.13
CA ILE A 126 -3.64 6.93 -2.20
C ILE A 126 -2.52 6.03 -2.72
N ALA A 127 -1.76 5.41 -1.82
CA ALA A 127 -0.66 4.53 -2.19
C ALA A 127 -1.11 3.39 -3.11
N ALA A 128 -2.32 2.88 -2.93
CA ALA A 128 -2.88 1.83 -3.77
C ALA A 128 -3.05 2.25 -5.24
N HIS A 129 -3.14 3.55 -5.51
CA HIS A 129 -3.31 4.10 -6.86
C HIS A 129 -2.01 4.61 -7.49
N LEU A 130 -0.91 4.62 -6.74
CA LEU A 130 0.38 5.03 -7.27
C LEU A 130 1.05 3.86 -8.01
N THR A 131 1.79 4.19 -9.07
CA THR A 131 2.58 3.20 -9.79
C THR A 131 3.92 3.03 -9.09
N LEU A 132 4.03 2.00 -8.26
CA LEU A 132 5.19 1.77 -7.41
C LEU A 132 5.74 0.36 -7.61
N ARG A 133 7.06 0.22 -7.45
CA ARG A 133 7.70 -1.09 -7.36
C ARG A 133 7.40 -1.72 -5.98
N ASN A 134 7.60 -3.02 -5.90
CA ASN A 134 7.31 -3.74 -4.65
C ASN A 134 8.13 -3.22 -3.46
N GLU A 135 9.38 -2.85 -3.68
CA GLU A 135 10.26 -2.29 -2.65
C GLU A 135 9.74 -0.95 -2.14
N GLU A 136 9.19 -0.13 -3.03
CA GLU A 136 8.60 1.16 -2.67
C GLU A 136 7.30 1.01 -1.88
N LYS A 137 6.47 0.05 -2.28
CA LYS A 137 5.23 -0.30 -1.56
C LYS A 137 5.55 -0.82 -0.16
N GLN A 138 6.58 -1.67 -0.06
CA GLN A 138 7.03 -2.19 1.22
C GLN A 138 7.51 -1.09 2.15
N LYS A 139 8.25 -0.13 1.62
CA LYS A 139 8.73 1.02 2.39
C LYS A 139 7.57 1.83 2.98
N ILE A 140 6.53 2.06 2.19
CA ILE A 140 5.33 2.75 2.67
C ILE A 140 4.65 1.95 3.79
N LEU A 141 4.58 0.65 3.64
CA LEU A 141 3.99 -0.24 4.65
C LEU A 141 4.77 -0.19 5.97
N GLU A 142 6.09 -0.04 5.91
CA GLU A 142 6.98 -0.01 7.07
C GLU A 142 6.88 1.27 7.90
N TYR A 143 6.37 2.38 7.34
CA TYR A 143 6.19 3.62 8.10
C TYR A 143 5.04 3.47 9.11
N ALA A 144 5.38 3.39 10.38
CA ALA A 144 4.39 3.36 11.46
C ALA A 144 3.68 4.70 11.62
N SER A 145 4.40 5.80 11.42
CA SER A 145 3.85 7.14 11.53
C SER A 145 3.05 7.51 10.28
N SER A 146 1.78 7.83 10.47
CA SER A 146 0.91 8.30 9.38
C SER A 146 1.46 9.58 8.73
N ARG A 147 2.08 10.45 9.54
CA ARG A 147 2.73 11.67 9.07
C ARG A 147 3.86 11.35 8.10
N GLU A 148 4.78 10.50 8.51
CA GLU A 148 5.92 10.11 7.66
C GLU A 148 5.45 9.43 6.39
N ARG A 149 4.41 8.62 6.49
CA ARG A 149 3.81 7.94 5.35
C ARG A 149 3.23 8.93 4.36
N LEU A 150 2.46 9.92 4.83
CA LEU A 150 1.89 10.97 4.00
C LEU A 150 2.97 11.84 3.36
N GLU A 151 3.99 12.23 4.13
CA GLU A 151 5.11 13.01 3.61
C GLU A 151 5.88 12.26 2.53
N HIS A 152 6.08 10.97 2.71
CA HIS A 152 6.76 10.12 1.72
C HIS A 152 5.95 10.01 0.43
N ILE A 153 4.65 9.78 0.55
CA ILE A 153 3.73 9.70 -0.60
C ILE A 153 3.67 11.04 -1.33
N LEU A 154 3.64 12.14 -0.59
CA LEU A 154 3.66 13.49 -1.17
C LEU A 154 4.91 13.70 -2.01
N GLY A 155 6.07 13.32 -1.50
CA GLY A 155 7.34 13.42 -2.23
C GLY A 155 7.33 12.61 -3.53
N ILE A 156 6.78 11.41 -3.50
CA ILE A 156 6.63 10.55 -4.68
C ILE A 156 5.74 11.23 -5.72
N MET A 157 4.59 11.75 -5.30
CA MET A 157 3.65 12.40 -6.22
C MET A 157 4.21 13.68 -6.81
N GLU A 158 4.90 14.49 -6.02
CA GLU A 158 5.54 15.71 -6.51
C GLU A 158 6.57 15.40 -7.61
N SER A 159 7.40 14.39 -7.37
CA SER A 159 8.38 13.95 -8.36
C SER A 159 7.72 13.42 -9.64
N ASP A 160 6.71 12.57 -9.50
CA ASP A 160 6.00 11.99 -10.63
C ASP A 160 5.24 13.06 -11.41
N ASN A 161 4.61 14.01 -10.72
CA ASN A 161 3.87 15.10 -11.36
C ASN A 161 4.81 16.00 -12.18
N ASP A 162 5.99 16.30 -11.68
CA ASP A 162 6.99 17.07 -12.42
C ASP A 162 7.41 16.36 -13.70
N LEU A 163 7.68 15.05 -13.62
CA LEU A 163 8.04 14.24 -14.77
C LEU A 163 6.90 14.14 -15.79
N LEU A 164 5.67 13.98 -15.33
CA LEU A 164 4.49 13.89 -16.18
C LEU A 164 4.22 15.23 -16.89
N GLN A 165 4.44 16.35 -16.22
CA GLN A 165 4.31 17.68 -16.84
C GLN A 165 5.35 17.91 -17.91
N VAL A 166 6.60 17.53 -17.67
CA VAL A 166 7.68 17.62 -18.65
C VAL A 166 7.36 16.76 -19.88
N ALA A 167 6.91 15.52 -19.67
CA ALA A 167 6.53 14.63 -20.76
C ALA A 167 5.38 15.20 -21.59
N LYS A 168 4.41 15.84 -20.95
CA LYS A 168 3.29 16.50 -21.62
C LYS A 168 3.75 17.67 -22.48
N ARG A 169 4.69 18.49 -21.99
CA ARG A 169 5.27 19.60 -22.75
C ARG A 169 6.03 19.10 -23.96
N ILE A 170 6.83 18.06 -23.82
CA ILE A 170 7.60 17.47 -24.93
C ILE A 170 6.65 16.94 -26.00
N ARG A 171 5.60 16.22 -25.64
CA ARG A 171 4.59 15.72 -26.59
C ARG A 171 3.87 16.86 -27.30
N GLY A 172 3.57 17.95 -26.60
CA GLY A 172 2.98 19.13 -27.17
C GLY A 172 3.86 19.81 -28.21
N ARG A 173 5.19 19.81 -28.00
CA ARG A 173 6.15 20.37 -28.95
C ARG A 173 6.29 19.51 -30.21
N VAL A 174 6.24 18.20 -30.07
CA VAL A 174 6.40 17.28 -31.21
C VAL A 174 5.18 17.30 -32.11
N LYS A 175 3.99 17.62 -31.61
CA LYS A 175 2.75 17.71 -32.39
C LYS A 175 2.63 19.01 -33.20
N LYS A 176 3.50 19.96 -32.98
CA LYS A 176 3.59 21.17 -33.80
C LYS A 176 4.57 20.95 -34.95
#